data_acb6721618f39cb556b9b13c36cc748b
#
_entry.id   acb6721618f39cb556b9b13c36cc748b
#
_cell.length_a   1.000
_cell.length_b   1.000
_cell.length_c   1.000
_cell.angle_alpha   90.00
_cell.angle_beta   90.00
_cell.angle_gamma   90.00
#
_symmetry.space_group_name_H-M   'P 1'
#
loop_
_entity.id
_entity.type
_entity.pdbx_description
1 polymer ?
#
loop_
_entity_poly.entity_id
_entity_poly.type
_entity_poly.pdbx_seq_one_letter_code
_entity_poly.pdbx_strand_id
1 'polypeptide(L)'
;AALDVGTGSGCIAVSLARLIPDARVTAVDLSPQALAVARRNAVRLGAEVRFVQADALAGLHELPDAAFDLIVSNPPYVPQSDRAAMHVNVRDYEPPEALFVPDDDPLRFYRAIGRAARRLLRPDGRLWFEIYEQLADETARLLANEGFGDIAVRRDINDKPRILCCTARK
;
A
#
# COMPACT_ATOMS: atom_id res chain seq x y z
N ALA A 1 -11.14 11.65 0.58
CA ALA A 1 -9.81 11.57 1.22
C ALA A 1 -9.14 10.25 0.84
N ALA A 2 -7.85 10.29 0.56
CA ALA A 2 -7.06 9.11 0.21
C ALA A 2 -5.86 8.94 1.15
N LEU A 3 -5.47 7.68 1.38
CA LEU A 3 -4.30 7.30 2.15
C LEU A 3 -3.40 6.41 1.28
N ASP A 4 -2.11 6.75 1.19
CA ASP A 4 -1.06 5.95 0.57
C ASP A 4 -0.17 5.36 1.68
N VAL A 5 -0.14 4.03 1.82
CA VAL A 5 0.60 3.33 2.88
C VAL A 5 1.87 2.71 2.30
N GLY A 6 3.02 3.04 2.89
CA GLY A 6 4.33 2.70 2.34
C GLY A 6 4.63 3.54 1.11
N THR A 7 4.49 4.87 1.24
CA THR A 7 4.52 5.79 0.09
C THR A 7 5.86 5.85 -0.65
N GLY A 8 6.96 5.45 -0.01
CA GLY A 8 8.29 5.47 -0.61
C GLY A 8 8.68 6.86 -1.12
N SER A 9 8.89 6.97 -2.42
CA SER A 9 9.19 8.25 -3.10
C SER A 9 7.99 9.19 -3.24
N GLY A 10 6.79 8.80 -2.81
CA GLY A 10 5.56 9.55 -2.96
C GLY A 10 4.86 9.39 -4.30
N CYS A 11 5.25 8.42 -5.11
CA CYS A 11 4.77 8.29 -6.50
C CYS A 11 3.24 8.19 -6.56
N ILE A 12 2.62 7.32 -5.76
CA ILE A 12 1.17 7.15 -5.73
C ILE A 12 0.49 8.38 -5.11
N ALA A 13 0.94 8.81 -3.93
CA ALA A 13 0.34 9.95 -3.23
C ALA A 13 0.35 11.24 -4.05
N VAL A 14 1.50 11.55 -4.66
CA VAL A 14 1.65 12.75 -5.51
C VAL A 14 0.77 12.63 -6.76
N SER A 15 0.69 11.46 -7.38
CA SER A 15 -0.18 11.23 -8.54
C SER A 15 -1.66 11.42 -8.17
N LEU A 16 -2.12 10.86 -7.06
CA LEU A 16 -3.49 11.05 -6.58
C LEU A 16 -3.81 12.53 -6.34
N ALA A 17 -2.91 13.26 -5.66
CA ALA A 17 -3.10 14.68 -5.38
C ALA A 17 -3.12 15.56 -6.65
N ARG A 18 -2.40 15.14 -7.68
CA ARG A 18 -2.31 15.89 -8.94
C ARG A 18 -3.46 15.58 -9.91
N LEU A 19 -3.92 14.35 -9.94
CA LEU A 19 -4.83 13.86 -10.97
C LEU A 19 -6.30 13.87 -10.54
N ILE A 20 -6.55 13.88 -9.22
CA ILE A 20 -7.91 13.88 -8.69
C ILE A 20 -8.21 15.26 -8.10
N PRO A 21 -9.11 16.05 -8.71
CA PRO A 21 -9.52 17.34 -8.17
C PRO A 21 -10.04 17.22 -6.73
N ASP A 22 -9.65 18.16 -5.87
CA ASP A 22 -10.06 18.24 -4.46
C ASP A 22 -9.67 17.04 -3.58
N ALA A 23 -8.78 16.17 -4.08
CA ALA A 23 -8.28 15.05 -3.29
C ALA A 23 -7.46 15.52 -2.08
N ARG A 24 -7.86 15.10 -0.89
CA ARG A 24 -7.05 15.26 0.33
C ARG A 24 -6.25 13.99 0.54
N VAL A 25 -4.96 14.05 0.24
CA VAL A 25 -4.08 12.88 0.28
C VAL A 25 -3.21 12.91 1.53
N THR A 26 -3.23 11.81 2.27
CA THR A 26 -2.27 11.51 3.34
C THR A 26 -1.36 10.38 2.85
N ALA A 27 -0.08 10.48 3.13
CA ALA A 27 0.92 9.46 2.80
C ALA A 27 1.71 9.07 4.05
N VAL A 28 1.86 7.78 4.28
CA VAL A 28 2.62 7.28 5.42
C VAL A 28 3.78 6.39 4.96
N ASP A 29 4.88 6.46 5.69
CA ASP A 29 6.02 5.57 5.54
C ASP A 29 6.73 5.43 6.88
N LEU A 30 7.39 4.29 7.10
CA LEU A 30 8.21 4.07 8.27
C LEU A 30 9.53 4.86 8.17
N SER A 31 10.08 4.97 6.95
CA SER A 31 11.38 5.58 6.66
C SER A 31 11.28 7.11 6.59
N PRO A 32 11.94 7.86 7.49
CA PRO A 32 12.03 9.31 7.38
C PRO A 32 12.77 9.76 6.12
N GLN A 33 13.69 8.94 5.60
CA GLN A 33 14.42 9.18 4.36
C GLN A 33 13.49 9.11 3.14
N ALA A 34 12.61 8.08 3.08
CA ALA A 34 11.59 7.97 2.06
C ALA A 34 10.65 9.18 2.08
N LEU A 35 10.16 9.56 3.26
CA LEU A 35 9.31 10.74 3.43
C LEU A 35 10.01 12.04 3.01
N ALA A 36 11.31 12.18 3.24
CA ALA A 36 12.07 13.34 2.76
C ALA A 36 12.12 13.40 1.23
N VAL A 37 12.27 12.26 0.56
CA VAL A 37 12.20 12.16 -0.91
C VAL A 37 10.81 12.52 -1.40
N ALA A 38 9.78 11.92 -0.80
CA ALA A 38 8.37 12.15 -1.16
C ALA A 38 7.98 13.64 -1.04
N ARG A 39 8.39 14.31 0.04
CA ARG A 39 8.15 15.75 0.22
C ARG A 39 8.81 16.59 -0.87
N ARG A 40 10.07 16.30 -1.23
CA ARG A 40 10.75 17.00 -2.33
C ARG A 40 10.03 16.80 -3.66
N ASN A 41 9.57 15.58 -3.93
CA ASN A 41 8.83 15.27 -5.14
C ASN A 41 7.47 16.00 -5.18
N ALA A 42 6.74 16.02 -4.06
CA ALA A 42 5.47 16.75 -3.95
C ALA A 42 5.65 18.26 -4.23
N VAL A 43 6.66 18.89 -3.60
CA VAL A 43 6.99 20.30 -3.85
C VAL A 43 7.33 20.55 -5.31
N ARG A 44 8.21 19.73 -5.89
CA ARG A 44 8.65 19.85 -7.30
C ARG A 44 7.48 19.75 -8.27
N LEU A 45 6.48 18.94 -7.95
CA LEU A 45 5.34 18.66 -8.81
C LEU A 45 4.10 19.50 -8.42
N GLY A 46 4.19 20.41 -7.44
CA GLY A 46 3.09 21.25 -7.00
C GLY A 46 1.90 20.43 -6.45
N ALA A 47 2.19 19.36 -5.70
CA ALA A 47 1.18 18.51 -5.09
C ALA A 47 1.07 18.75 -3.59
N GLU A 48 -0.15 18.87 -3.08
CA GLU A 48 -0.41 18.97 -1.64
C GLU A 48 -0.67 17.60 -1.05
N VAL A 49 0.27 17.11 -0.24
CA VAL A 49 0.19 15.80 0.43
C VAL A 49 0.60 15.95 1.90
N ARG A 50 -0.22 15.40 2.80
CA ARG A 50 0.12 15.29 4.22
C ARG A 50 0.99 14.05 4.45
N PHE A 51 2.24 14.25 4.87
CA PHE A 51 3.18 13.15 5.15
C PHE A 51 3.26 12.88 6.66
N VAL A 52 3.08 11.61 7.04
CA VAL A 52 3.13 11.13 8.42
C VAL A 52 4.12 9.97 8.51
N GLN A 53 5.02 10.00 9.48
CA GLN A 53 5.86 8.85 9.78
C GLN A 53 5.06 7.89 10.64
N ALA A 54 4.84 6.66 10.14
CA ALA A 54 4.10 5.62 10.87
C ALA A 54 4.53 4.23 10.40
N ASP A 55 4.41 3.25 11.29
CA ASP A 55 4.65 1.84 10.99
C ASP A 55 3.32 1.16 10.61
N ALA A 56 3.23 0.66 9.39
CA ALA A 56 2.06 -0.08 8.91
C ALA A 56 1.79 -1.35 9.75
N LEU A 57 2.84 -1.97 10.29
CA LEU A 57 2.72 -3.16 11.13
C LEU A 57 2.21 -2.84 12.55
N ALA A 58 2.38 -1.61 13.01
CA ALA A 58 1.87 -1.14 14.30
C ALA A 58 0.40 -0.69 14.27
N GLY A 59 -0.28 -0.76 13.13
CA GLY A 59 -1.73 -0.52 13.01
C GLY A 59 -2.15 0.91 12.70
N LEU A 60 -1.23 1.81 12.41
CA LEU A 60 -1.50 3.20 11.96
C LEU A 60 -2.40 3.99 12.94
N HIS A 61 -2.14 3.87 14.24
CA HIS A 61 -2.97 4.48 15.29
C HIS A 61 -2.92 6.02 15.30
N GLU A 62 -1.96 6.63 14.62
CA GLU A 62 -1.80 8.07 14.44
C GLU A 62 -2.87 8.66 13.50
N LEU A 63 -3.60 7.80 12.77
CA LEU A 63 -4.59 8.22 11.80
C LEU A 63 -6.02 8.10 12.37
N PRO A 64 -6.92 9.04 12.00
CA PRO A 64 -8.28 9.05 12.49
C PRO A 64 -9.15 7.95 11.86
N ASP A 65 -10.09 7.43 12.63
CA ASP A 65 -11.07 6.43 12.20
C ASP A 65 -12.04 7.00 11.15
N ALA A 66 -12.52 6.14 10.26
CA ALA A 66 -13.54 6.46 9.26
C ALA A 66 -13.24 7.78 8.47
N ALA A 67 -11.96 8.02 8.16
CA ALA A 67 -11.51 9.27 7.56
C ALA A 67 -11.25 9.17 6.05
N PHE A 68 -11.05 7.97 5.53
CA PHE A 68 -10.60 7.77 4.15
C PHE A 68 -11.67 7.08 3.28
N ASP A 69 -11.78 7.55 2.05
CA ASP A 69 -12.62 6.95 1.00
C ASP A 69 -11.84 5.90 0.20
N LEU A 70 -10.50 6.08 0.17
CA LEU A 70 -9.56 5.22 -0.53
C LEU A 70 -8.32 4.98 0.32
N ILE A 71 -7.90 3.73 0.43
CA ILE A 71 -6.57 3.35 0.91
C ILE A 71 -5.88 2.59 -0.21
N VAL A 72 -4.64 2.97 -0.52
CA VAL A 72 -3.80 2.30 -1.50
C VAL A 72 -2.46 1.96 -0.87
N SER A 73 -1.87 0.82 -1.25
CA SER A 73 -0.54 0.44 -0.82
C SER A 73 0.15 -0.46 -1.84
N ASN A 74 1.43 -0.21 -2.04
CA ASN A 74 2.38 -1.14 -2.63
C ASN A 74 3.38 -1.54 -1.53
N PRO A 75 3.00 -2.48 -0.64
CA PRO A 75 3.84 -2.85 0.49
C PRO A 75 4.93 -3.83 0.07
N PRO A 76 5.96 -4.07 0.89
CA PRO A 76 6.88 -5.19 0.68
C PRO A 76 6.11 -6.52 0.62
N TYR A 77 6.40 -7.35 -0.38
CA TYR A 77 5.67 -8.60 -0.60
C TYR A 77 6.53 -9.76 -1.14
N VAL A 78 7.79 -9.54 -1.46
CA VAL A 78 8.66 -10.57 -2.04
C VAL A 78 9.21 -11.45 -0.92
N PRO A 79 8.95 -12.79 -0.92
CA PRO A 79 9.57 -13.69 0.04
C PRO A 79 11.10 -13.67 -0.06
N GLN A 80 11.80 -13.82 1.06
CA GLN A 80 13.27 -13.83 1.10
C GLN A 80 13.86 -14.91 0.19
N SER A 81 13.22 -16.06 0.09
CA SER A 81 13.62 -17.19 -0.78
C SER A 81 13.68 -16.80 -2.26
N ASP A 82 12.85 -15.84 -2.70
CA ASP A 82 12.78 -15.45 -4.11
C ASP A 82 13.82 -14.38 -4.50
N ARG A 83 14.61 -13.90 -3.54
CA ARG A 83 15.64 -12.88 -3.75
C ARG A 83 16.63 -13.24 -4.87
N ALA A 84 17.01 -14.52 -4.97
CA ALA A 84 17.98 -14.97 -5.97
C ALA A 84 17.43 -14.93 -7.41
N ALA A 85 16.11 -15.02 -7.57
CA ALA A 85 15.44 -15.00 -8.86
C ALA A 85 15.14 -13.57 -9.37
N MET A 86 15.32 -12.55 -8.53
CA MET A 86 15.03 -11.17 -8.89
C MET A 86 16.05 -10.59 -9.85
N HIS A 87 15.56 -9.67 -10.72
CA HIS A 87 16.44 -8.90 -11.59
C HIS A 87 17.40 -8.03 -10.76
N VAL A 88 18.68 -8.01 -11.14
CA VAL A 88 19.76 -7.31 -10.42
C VAL A 88 19.45 -5.83 -10.14
N ASN A 89 18.81 -5.13 -11.08
CA ASN A 89 18.48 -3.72 -10.94
C ASN A 89 17.47 -3.43 -9.82
N VAL A 90 16.62 -4.39 -9.48
CA VAL A 90 15.67 -4.25 -8.36
C VAL A 90 16.35 -4.69 -7.07
N ARG A 91 16.94 -5.89 -7.09
CA ARG A 91 17.58 -6.49 -5.91
C ARG A 91 18.68 -5.66 -5.28
N ASP A 92 19.50 -4.97 -6.09
CA ASP A 92 20.72 -4.31 -5.63
C ASP A 92 20.57 -2.79 -5.44
N TYR A 93 19.47 -2.18 -5.93
CA TYR A 93 19.24 -0.73 -5.84
C TYR A 93 18.06 -0.32 -4.98
N GLU A 94 17.12 -1.23 -4.72
CA GLU A 94 16.01 -0.95 -3.79
C GLU A 94 16.38 -1.37 -2.36
N PRO A 95 15.97 -0.61 -1.33
CA PRO A 95 16.20 -1.01 0.06
C PRO A 95 15.56 -2.37 0.34
N PRO A 96 16.27 -3.32 0.97
CA PRO A 96 15.72 -4.65 1.27
C PRO A 96 14.40 -4.61 2.05
N GLU A 97 14.25 -3.63 2.95
CA GLU A 97 13.06 -3.43 3.77
C GLU A 97 11.83 -3.00 2.95
N ALA A 98 12.06 -2.41 1.76
CA ALA A 98 11.00 -2.01 0.84
C ALA A 98 10.52 -3.16 -0.08
N LEU A 99 11.25 -4.28 -0.12
CA LEU A 99 11.01 -5.39 -1.04
C LEU A 99 10.58 -6.67 -0.33
N PHE A 100 11.32 -7.04 0.73
CA PHE A 100 11.29 -8.41 1.24
C PHE A 100 10.43 -8.57 2.49
N VAL A 101 9.81 -9.74 2.55
CA VAL A 101 9.08 -10.26 3.71
C VAL A 101 9.66 -11.61 4.15
N PRO A 102 9.51 -11.99 5.43
CA PRO A 102 9.87 -13.32 5.90
C PRO A 102 9.09 -14.42 5.15
N ASP A 103 9.74 -15.53 4.85
CA ASP A 103 9.13 -16.66 4.14
C ASP A 103 8.00 -17.33 4.94
N ASP A 104 8.07 -17.31 6.27
CA ASP A 104 7.07 -17.86 7.17
C ASP A 104 5.83 -16.96 7.34
N ASP A 105 5.92 -15.67 6.96
CA ASP A 105 4.77 -14.75 6.98
C ASP A 105 4.78 -13.74 5.81
N PRO A 106 4.62 -14.20 4.56
CA PRO A 106 4.68 -13.32 3.38
C PRO A 106 3.48 -12.37 3.27
N LEU A 107 2.40 -12.63 4.00
CA LEU A 107 1.19 -11.80 3.97
C LEU A 107 1.12 -10.76 5.11
N ARG A 108 2.19 -10.57 5.89
CA ARG A 108 2.19 -9.74 7.10
C ARG A 108 1.72 -8.31 6.88
N PHE A 109 2.18 -7.67 5.80
CA PHE A 109 1.77 -6.29 5.49
C PHE A 109 0.32 -6.22 5.02
N TYR A 110 -0.13 -7.13 4.16
CA TYR A 110 -1.53 -7.17 3.73
C TYR A 110 -2.47 -7.35 4.91
N ARG A 111 -2.10 -8.21 5.88
CA ARG A 111 -2.87 -8.43 7.11
C ARG A 111 -2.90 -7.18 7.98
N ALA A 112 -1.75 -6.57 8.25
CA ALA A 112 -1.67 -5.40 9.12
C ALA A 112 -2.41 -4.20 8.52
N ILE A 113 -2.18 -3.91 7.23
CA ILE A 113 -2.83 -2.81 6.52
C ILE A 113 -4.33 -3.10 6.36
N GLY A 114 -4.73 -4.33 6.05
CA GLY A 114 -6.14 -4.73 5.96
C GLY A 114 -6.88 -4.48 7.28
N ARG A 115 -6.32 -4.91 8.41
CA ARG A 115 -6.90 -4.63 9.75
C ARG A 115 -7.00 -3.14 10.04
N ALA A 116 -5.94 -2.38 9.79
CA ALA A 116 -5.98 -0.93 9.95
C ALA A 116 -7.03 -0.28 9.04
N ALA A 117 -7.14 -0.75 7.79
CA ALA A 117 -8.10 -0.23 6.82
C ALA A 117 -9.56 -0.43 7.24
N ARG A 118 -9.89 -1.53 7.97
CA ARG A 118 -11.25 -1.72 8.53
C ARG A 118 -11.66 -0.58 9.46
N ARG A 119 -10.72 -0.02 10.18
CA ARG A 119 -10.94 1.12 11.08
C ARG A 119 -10.90 2.46 10.34
N LEU A 120 -9.94 2.61 9.44
CA LEU A 120 -9.63 3.89 8.79
C LEU A 120 -10.58 4.25 7.64
N LEU A 121 -11.13 3.25 6.94
CA LEU A 121 -12.06 3.48 5.84
C LEU A 121 -13.43 3.89 6.34
N ARG A 122 -14.05 4.78 5.57
CA ARG A 122 -15.48 5.06 5.66
C ARG A 122 -16.29 3.86 5.20
N PRO A 123 -17.61 3.81 5.50
CA PRO A 123 -18.51 2.87 4.84
C PRO A 123 -18.35 2.95 3.33
N ASP A 124 -18.29 1.80 2.66
CA ASP A 124 -18.10 1.66 1.22
C ASP A 124 -16.75 2.19 0.69
N GLY A 125 -15.84 2.55 1.58
CA GLY A 125 -14.46 2.91 1.25
C GLY A 125 -13.70 1.72 0.66
N ARG A 126 -12.72 2.01 -0.18
CA ARG A 126 -12.02 1.01 -0.95
C ARG A 126 -10.56 0.86 -0.54
N LEU A 127 -10.10 -0.39 -0.49
CA LEU A 127 -8.71 -0.77 -0.28
C LEU A 127 -8.15 -1.34 -1.59
N TRP A 128 -6.98 -0.85 -1.98
CA TRP A 128 -6.26 -1.29 -3.17
C TRP A 128 -4.83 -1.67 -2.79
N PHE A 129 -4.40 -2.85 -3.25
CA PHE A 129 -3.03 -3.33 -3.08
C PHE A 129 -2.37 -3.65 -4.41
N GLU A 130 -1.10 -3.30 -4.58
CA GLU A 130 -0.25 -4.11 -5.44
C GLU A 130 0.05 -5.42 -4.73
N ILE A 131 0.02 -6.54 -5.47
CA ILE A 131 0.15 -7.88 -4.88
C ILE A 131 1.23 -8.70 -5.58
N TYR A 132 1.80 -9.62 -4.82
CA TYR A 132 2.67 -10.66 -5.36
C TYR A 132 1.84 -11.65 -6.15
N GLU A 133 2.22 -11.89 -7.43
CA GLU A 133 1.42 -12.68 -8.38
C GLU A 133 1.11 -14.10 -7.88
N GLN A 134 2.07 -14.71 -7.17
CA GLN A 134 1.95 -16.08 -6.68
C GLN A 134 1.06 -16.21 -5.43
N LEU A 135 0.79 -15.12 -4.72
CA LEU A 135 0.00 -15.08 -3.48
C LEU A 135 -1.35 -14.34 -3.66
N ALA A 136 -1.83 -14.20 -4.90
CA ALA A 136 -3.05 -13.46 -5.18
C ALA A 136 -4.28 -14.05 -4.48
N ASP A 137 -4.44 -15.39 -4.55
CA ASP A 137 -5.58 -16.08 -3.95
C ASP A 137 -5.50 -16.09 -2.42
N GLU A 138 -4.29 -16.23 -1.85
CA GLU A 138 -4.06 -16.17 -0.41
C GLU A 138 -4.37 -14.78 0.14
N THR A 139 -3.94 -13.73 -0.58
CA THR A 139 -4.23 -12.33 -0.22
C THR A 139 -5.73 -12.05 -0.29
N ALA A 140 -6.41 -12.55 -1.32
CA ALA A 140 -7.87 -12.40 -1.44
C ALA A 140 -8.61 -13.09 -0.30
N ARG A 141 -8.23 -14.34 0.04
CA ARG A 141 -8.81 -15.08 1.19
C ARG A 141 -8.55 -14.38 2.52
N LEU A 142 -7.33 -13.86 2.72
CA LEU A 142 -6.99 -13.10 3.91
C LEU A 142 -7.92 -11.90 4.08
N LEU A 143 -8.10 -11.08 3.04
CA LEU A 143 -8.96 -9.90 3.11
C LEU A 143 -10.43 -10.24 3.27
N ALA A 144 -10.91 -11.35 2.66
CA ALA A 144 -12.26 -11.84 2.91
C ALA A 144 -12.47 -12.21 4.39
N ASN A 145 -11.50 -12.88 5.02
CA ASN A 145 -11.54 -13.24 6.44
C ASN A 145 -11.44 -12.00 7.36
N GLU A 146 -10.78 -10.92 6.93
CA GLU A 146 -10.77 -9.63 7.63
C GLU A 146 -12.07 -8.82 7.40
N GLY A 147 -13.06 -9.37 6.66
CA GLY A 147 -14.39 -8.79 6.49
C GLY A 147 -14.53 -7.79 5.34
N PHE A 148 -13.64 -7.83 4.36
CA PHE A 148 -13.82 -7.09 3.11
C PHE A 148 -14.73 -7.84 2.13
N GLY A 149 -15.44 -7.09 1.30
CA GLY A 149 -16.26 -7.61 0.21
C GLY A 149 -15.83 -7.09 -1.16
N ASP A 150 -16.52 -7.53 -2.21
CA ASP A 150 -16.29 -7.12 -3.60
C ASP A 150 -14.82 -7.24 -4.01
N ILE A 151 -14.19 -8.34 -3.58
CA ILE A 151 -12.77 -8.59 -3.82
C ILE A 151 -12.57 -8.93 -5.30
N ALA A 152 -11.72 -8.14 -5.97
CA ALA A 152 -11.38 -8.34 -7.36
C ALA A 152 -9.88 -8.28 -7.57
N VAL A 153 -9.33 -9.24 -8.30
CA VAL A 153 -7.94 -9.26 -8.74
C VAL A 153 -7.87 -8.78 -10.18
N ARG A 154 -7.02 -7.79 -10.45
CA ARG A 154 -6.75 -7.25 -11.78
C ARG A 154 -5.38 -7.69 -12.25
N ARG A 155 -5.27 -7.99 -13.54
CA ARG A 155 -4.03 -8.42 -14.17
C ARG A 155 -3.32 -7.24 -14.82
N ASP A 156 -2.00 -7.35 -14.92
CA ASP A 156 -1.16 -6.40 -15.65
C ASP A 156 -1.13 -6.71 -17.16
N ILE A 157 -0.32 -5.95 -17.90
CA ILE A 157 -0.18 -6.11 -19.37
C ILE A 157 0.42 -7.45 -19.79
N ASN A 158 1.02 -8.20 -18.85
CA ASN A 158 1.57 -9.54 -19.06
C ASN A 158 0.61 -10.64 -18.59
N ASP A 159 -0.67 -10.29 -18.33
CA ASP A 159 -1.71 -11.17 -17.82
C ASP A 159 -1.40 -11.81 -16.45
N LYS A 160 -0.59 -11.13 -15.63
CA LYS A 160 -0.24 -11.56 -14.27
C LYS A 160 -1.08 -10.84 -13.22
N PRO A 161 -1.57 -11.54 -12.18
CA PRO A 161 -2.21 -10.89 -11.03
C PRO A 161 -1.31 -9.78 -10.48
N ARG A 162 -1.82 -8.54 -10.42
CA ARG A 162 -1.00 -7.40 -10.01
C ARG A 162 -1.68 -6.48 -9.01
N ILE A 163 -2.96 -6.27 -9.15
CA ILE A 163 -3.72 -5.38 -8.26
C ILE A 163 -4.87 -6.15 -7.64
N LEU A 164 -5.03 -6.03 -6.34
CA LEU A 164 -6.22 -6.49 -5.64
C LEU A 164 -6.97 -5.28 -5.09
N CYS A 165 -8.28 -5.23 -5.32
CA CYS A 165 -9.15 -4.22 -4.74
C CYS A 165 -10.32 -4.86 -4.00
N CYS A 166 -10.78 -4.20 -2.94
CA CYS A 166 -11.92 -4.65 -2.14
C CYS A 166 -12.62 -3.48 -1.47
N THR A 167 -13.83 -3.71 -0.96
CA THR A 167 -14.69 -2.73 -0.30
C THR A 167 -14.81 -3.06 1.19
N ALA A 168 -14.73 -2.04 2.04
CA ALA A 168 -15.01 -2.19 3.47
C ALA A 168 -16.52 -2.38 3.67
N ARG A 169 -16.95 -3.61 3.93
CA ARG A 169 -18.32 -3.90 4.35
C ARG A 169 -18.47 -3.64 5.84
N LYS A 170 -19.46 -2.88 6.21
CA LYS A 170 -19.92 -2.75 7.61
C LYS A 170 -20.91 -3.83 7.95
#